data_20a58735f990a6950596a41618c1a2f7
#
_entry.id   20a58735f990a6950596a41618c1a2f7
#
_cell.length_a   1.000
_cell.length_b   1.000
_cell.length_c   1.000
_cell.angle_alpha   90.00
_cell.angle_beta   90.00
_cell.angle_gamma   90.00
#
_symmetry.space_group_name_H-M   'P 1'
#
loop_
_entity.id
_entity.type
_entity.pdbx_description
1 polymer ?
#
loop_
_entity_poly.entity_id
_entity_poly.type
_entity_poly.pdbx_seq_one_letter_code
_entity_poly.pdbx_strand_id
1 'polypeptide(L)'
;MTDLIFIGTAGALAEGLKVGDIVISKRLVQHDLDARPIISRFELPLLNRVYVDSDPELTELAGRAVGNLINKGVENMVGTQATIDFNLAPTLHFGDIASGDQFINSNEKRNEILSLLPDVQCVEMEGAAVAQVCLEFDVPFTVIRTISDTADHNARIDFNKFIVEVANAYSRAIISEMLRLI
;
A
#
# COMPACT_ATOMS: atom_id res chain seq x y z
N MET A 1 10.28 8.75 18.60
CA MET A 1 9.36 8.84 17.46
C MET A 1 7.99 8.52 17.98
N THR A 2 7.02 9.39 17.77
CA THR A 2 5.66 9.22 18.32
C THR A 2 4.77 8.43 17.38
N ASP A 3 4.92 8.64 16.08
CA ASP A 3 4.09 8.03 15.05
C ASP A 3 4.90 7.84 13.78
N LEU A 4 4.52 6.86 12.95
CA LEU A 4 5.15 6.60 11.66
C LEU A 4 4.09 6.49 10.56
N ILE A 5 4.27 7.29 9.51
CA ILE A 5 3.48 7.19 8.28
C ILE A 5 4.40 6.72 7.17
N PHE A 6 4.12 5.55 6.60
CA PHE A 6 4.91 4.99 5.51
C PHE A 6 4.12 5.05 4.21
N ILE A 7 4.58 5.85 3.25
CA ILE A 7 3.88 6.07 1.99
C ILE A 7 4.72 5.63 0.80
N GLY A 8 4.09 5.07 -0.22
CA GLY A 8 4.76 4.57 -1.42
C GLY A 8 3.79 4.05 -2.47
N THR A 9 4.29 3.20 -3.36
CA THR A 9 3.53 2.55 -4.42
C THR A 9 3.35 1.06 -4.18
N ALA A 10 2.38 0.44 -4.86
CA ALA A 10 2.14 -1.00 -4.83
C ALA A 10 1.49 -1.49 -6.13
N GLY A 11 1.67 -2.77 -6.44
CA GLY A 11 0.92 -3.48 -7.48
C GLY A 11 -0.43 -3.98 -6.95
N ALA A 12 -1.49 -3.83 -7.74
CA ALA A 12 -2.83 -4.31 -7.39
C ALA A 12 -2.91 -5.83 -7.41
N LEU A 13 -3.38 -6.44 -6.32
CA LEU A 13 -3.71 -7.87 -6.27
C LEU A 13 -5.22 -8.11 -6.37
N ALA A 14 -6.02 -7.38 -5.58
CA ALA A 14 -7.47 -7.53 -5.58
C ALA A 14 -8.08 -7.08 -6.90
N GLU A 15 -9.19 -7.74 -7.28
CA GLU A 15 -9.96 -7.33 -8.45
C GLU A 15 -10.60 -5.96 -8.23
N GLY A 16 -10.66 -5.16 -9.29
CA GLY A 16 -11.29 -3.83 -9.27
C GLY A 16 -10.37 -2.68 -8.88
N LEU A 17 -9.20 -2.93 -8.31
CA LEU A 17 -8.19 -1.89 -8.09
C LEU A 17 -7.60 -1.41 -9.43
N LYS A 18 -7.42 -0.10 -9.56
CA LYS A 18 -6.92 0.57 -10.76
C LYS A 18 -5.68 1.40 -10.45
N VAL A 19 -4.88 1.65 -11.47
CA VAL A 19 -3.75 2.60 -11.36
C VAL A 19 -4.26 3.96 -10.89
N GLY A 20 -3.61 4.51 -9.88
CA GLY A 20 -4.01 5.74 -9.20
C GLY A 20 -4.89 5.55 -7.96
N ASP A 21 -5.50 4.36 -7.75
CA ASP A 21 -6.21 4.07 -6.50
C ASP A 21 -5.28 4.13 -5.30
N ILE A 22 -5.84 4.43 -4.13
CA ILE A 22 -5.08 4.57 -2.89
C ILE A 22 -5.57 3.52 -1.90
N VAL A 23 -4.64 2.70 -1.39
CA VAL A 23 -4.89 1.69 -0.35
C VAL A 23 -4.25 2.15 0.95
N ILE A 24 -5.04 2.22 2.03
CA ILE A 24 -4.57 2.43 3.40
C ILE A 24 -4.63 1.09 4.13
N SER A 25 -3.53 0.73 4.77
CA SER A 25 -3.40 -0.56 5.43
C SER A 25 -4.35 -0.68 6.64
N LYS A 26 -5.01 -1.84 6.73
CA LYS A 26 -5.59 -2.35 7.97
C LYS A 26 -4.56 -3.23 8.68
N ARG A 27 -3.94 -4.14 7.94
CA ARG A 27 -2.93 -5.07 8.41
C ARG A 27 -1.87 -5.28 7.33
N LEU A 28 -0.69 -5.71 7.75
CA LEU A 28 0.39 -6.08 6.85
C LEU A 28 0.84 -7.52 7.10
N VAL A 29 1.29 -8.20 6.04
CA VAL A 29 1.77 -9.58 6.08
C VAL A 29 2.99 -9.76 5.18
N GLN A 30 3.97 -10.54 5.60
CA GLN A 30 5.10 -10.97 4.75
C GLN A 30 4.67 -12.20 3.94
N HIS A 31 4.36 -12.03 2.65
CA HIS A 31 3.76 -13.08 1.82
C HIS A 31 4.73 -14.18 1.40
N ASP A 32 6.02 -13.94 1.48
CA ASP A 32 7.07 -14.89 1.11
C ASP A 32 7.84 -15.46 2.31
N LEU A 33 7.44 -15.14 3.54
CA LEU A 33 8.02 -15.70 4.76
C LEU A 33 7.57 -17.16 4.95
N ASP A 34 8.50 -18.09 4.82
CA ASP A 34 8.25 -19.51 5.02
C ASP A 34 9.42 -20.19 5.74
N ALA A 35 9.29 -20.35 7.03
CA ALA A 35 10.29 -21.01 7.89
C ALA A 35 9.82 -22.37 8.43
N ARG A 36 8.87 -23.02 7.72
CA ARG A 36 8.41 -24.37 8.08
C ARG A 36 9.53 -25.39 8.01
N PRO A 37 9.56 -26.41 8.85
CA PRO A 37 8.56 -26.74 9.88
C PRO A 37 8.82 -26.09 11.25
N ILE A 38 9.72 -25.09 11.36
CA ILE A 38 10.10 -24.51 12.66
C ILE A 38 8.96 -23.63 13.20
N ILE A 39 8.38 -22.81 12.35
CA ILE A 39 7.19 -21.99 12.63
C ILE A 39 6.20 -22.12 11.46
N SER A 40 4.97 -21.67 11.64
CA SER A 40 3.95 -21.68 10.59
C SER A 40 4.34 -20.75 9.44
N ARG A 41 3.82 -21.02 8.23
CA ARG A 41 4.00 -20.13 7.10
C ARG A 41 3.44 -18.74 7.42
N PHE A 42 4.14 -17.69 7.02
CA PHE A 42 3.85 -16.27 7.27
C PHE A 42 3.95 -15.82 8.73
N GLU A 43 4.19 -16.72 9.67
CA GLU A 43 4.30 -16.37 11.07
C GLU A 43 5.62 -15.64 11.34
N LEU A 44 5.52 -14.45 11.93
CA LEU A 44 6.68 -13.64 12.32
C LEU A 44 7.43 -14.32 13.48
N PRO A 45 8.75 -14.58 13.32
CA PRO A 45 9.55 -15.22 14.36
C PRO A 45 9.44 -14.49 15.70
N LEU A 46 9.24 -15.25 16.78
CA LEU A 46 9.15 -14.78 18.16
C LEU A 46 7.91 -13.93 18.51
N LEU A 47 7.10 -13.54 17.51
CA LEU A 47 5.94 -12.67 17.74
C LEU A 47 4.61 -13.41 17.76
N ASN A 48 4.57 -14.70 17.36
CA ASN A 48 3.37 -15.55 17.32
C ASN A 48 2.19 -14.90 16.58
N ARG A 49 2.47 -14.21 15.48
CA ARG A 49 1.44 -13.59 14.63
C ARG A 49 1.84 -13.57 13.18
N VAL A 50 0.85 -13.60 12.31
CA VAL A 50 1.00 -13.53 10.85
C VAL A 50 0.85 -12.09 10.36
N TYR A 51 -0.10 -11.36 10.92
CA TYR A 51 -0.39 -9.98 10.54
C TYR A 51 0.06 -9.01 11.61
N VAL A 52 0.46 -7.81 11.17
CA VAL A 52 0.69 -6.65 12.02
C VAL A 52 -0.38 -5.60 11.74
N ASP A 53 -1.15 -5.24 12.75
CA ASP A 53 -2.24 -4.27 12.62
C ASP A 53 -1.69 -2.84 12.56
N SER A 54 -2.22 -2.03 11.63
CA SER A 54 -1.99 -0.60 11.59
C SER A 54 -2.71 0.10 12.74
N ASP A 55 -2.19 1.26 13.16
CA ASP A 55 -2.86 2.08 14.16
C ASP A 55 -4.19 2.62 13.62
N PRO A 56 -5.32 2.43 14.34
CA PRO A 56 -6.64 2.83 13.84
C PRO A 56 -6.83 4.35 13.74
N GLU A 57 -6.21 5.15 14.63
CA GLU A 57 -6.34 6.61 14.60
C GLU A 57 -5.56 7.21 13.42
N LEU A 58 -4.35 6.71 13.17
CA LEU A 58 -3.56 7.10 12.00
C LEU A 58 -4.22 6.64 10.69
N THR A 59 -4.81 5.45 10.67
CA THR A 59 -5.53 4.91 9.51
C THR A 59 -6.78 5.75 9.20
N GLU A 60 -7.53 6.18 10.21
CA GLU A 60 -8.68 7.08 10.04
C GLU A 60 -8.23 8.46 9.57
N LEU A 61 -7.18 9.03 10.17
CA LEU A 61 -6.59 10.30 9.76
C LEU A 61 -6.17 10.29 8.29
N ALA A 62 -5.48 9.24 7.86
CA ALA A 62 -5.09 9.04 6.47
C ALA A 62 -6.32 8.95 5.55
N GLY A 63 -7.35 8.22 5.97
CA GLY A 63 -8.62 8.10 5.23
C GLY A 63 -9.31 9.45 5.02
N ARG A 64 -9.40 10.27 6.06
CA ARG A 64 -9.97 11.63 5.97
C ARG A 64 -9.14 12.51 5.02
N ALA A 65 -7.81 12.47 5.12
CA ALA A 65 -6.92 13.25 4.26
C ALA A 65 -7.08 12.87 2.78
N VAL A 66 -7.04 11.58 2.47
CA VAL A 66 -7.23 11.07 1.10
C VAL A 66 -8.63 11.41 0.58
N GLY A 67 -9.68 11.20 1.38
CA GLY A 67 -11.06 11.55 1.01
C GLY A 67 -11.23 13.03 0.67
N ASN A 68 -10.64 13.93 1.48
CA ASN A 68 -10.63 15.36 1.20
C ASN A 68 -9.97 15.70 -0.13
N LEU A 69 -8.82 15.06 -0.44
CA LEU A 69 -8.08 15.30 -1.67
C LEU A 69 -8.84 14.79 -2.91
N ILE A 70 -9.43 13.61 -2.84
CA ILE A 70 -10.26 13.07 -3.93
C ILE A 70 -11.46 13.99 -4.20
N ASN A 71 -12.14 14.47 -3.15
CA ASN A 71 -13.27 15.39 -3.29
C ASN A 71 -12.88 16.76 -3.86
N LYS A 72 -11.64 17.21 -3.67
CA LYS A 72 -11.11 18.44 -4.28
C LYS A 72 -10.73 18.27 -5.75
N GLY A 73 -10.68 17.05 -6.26
CA GLY A 73 -10.27 16.70 -7.61
C GLY A 73 -8.79 16.29 -7.72
N VAL A 74 -8.55 15.17 -8.41
CA VAL A 74 -7.22 14.57 -8.55
C VAL A 74 -6.24 15.49 -9.30
N GLU A 75 -6.74 16.29 -10.21
CA GLU A 75 -5.96 17.28 -10.97
C GLU A 75 -5.29 18.33 -10.07
N ASN A 76 -5.84 18.59 -8.90
CA ASN A 76 -5.23 19.47 -7.90
C ASN A 76 -4.04 18.83 -7.17
N MET A 77 -3.92 17.50 -7.23
CA MET A 77 -2.76 16.78 -6.69
C MET A 77 -1.62 16.66 -7.72
N VAL A 78 -1.93 16.24 -8.94
CA VAL A 78 -0.95 15.84 -9.95
C VAL A 78 -0.91 16.73 -11.20
N GLY A 79 -1.88 17.63 -11.35
CA GLY A 79 -2.06 18.45 -12.55
C GLY A 79 -2.89 17.76 -13.63
N THR A 80 -3.44 18.58 -14.51
CA THR A 80 -4.39 18.12 -15.56
C THR A 80 -3.76 17.14 -16.54
N GLN A 81 -2.50 17.37 -16.95
CA GLN A 81 -1.84 16.51 -17.94
C GLN A 81 -1.63 15.08 -17.41
N ALA A 82 -1.10 14.91 -16.20
CA ALA A 82 -0.91 13.60 -15.62
C ALA A 82 -2.27 12.89 -15.36
N THR A 83 -3.30 13.64 -14.96
CA THR A 83 -4.65 13.10 -14.80
C THR A 83 -5.17 12.48 -16.10
N ILE A 84 -4.96 13.15 -17.23
CA ILE A 84 -5.38 12.65 -18.56
C ILE A 84 -4.51 11.48 -19.00
N ASP A 85 -3.18 11.61 -18.92
CA ASP A 85 -2.23 10.62 -19.42
C ASP A 85 -2.39 9.25 -18.73
N PHE A 86 -2.70 9.26 -17.45
CA PHE A 86 -2.93 8.03 -16.66
C PHE A 86 -4.41 7.69 -16.45
N ASN A 87 -5.34 8.47 -17.05
CA ASN A 87 -6.79 8.30 -16.84
C ASN A 87 -7.17 8.17 -15.36
N LEU A 88 -6.64 9.06 -14.52
CA LEU A 88 -6.76 8.97 -13.07
C LEU A 88 -8.18 9.31 -12.60
N ALA A 89 -8.78 8.36 -11.92
CA ALA A 89 -10.04 8.51 -11.19
C ALA A 89 -9.92 7.72 -9.86
N PRO A 90 -9.07 8.19 -8.92
CA PRO A 90 -8.70 7.43 -7.75
C PRO A 90 -9.87 7.14 -6.84
N THR A 91 -9.88 5.92 -6.31
CA THR A 91 -10.77 5.48 -5.24
C THR A 91 -9.94 5.17 -3.99
N LEU A 92 -10.50 5.45 -2.82
CA LEU A 92 -9.90 5.09 -1.54
C LEU A 92 -10.35 3.69 -1.12
N HIS A 93 -9.38 2.86 -0.76
CA HIS A 93 -9.60 1.52 -0.23
C HIS A 93 -8.90 1.34 1.11
N PHE A 94 -9.49 0.49 1.96
CA PHE A 94 -8.87 0.04 3.21
C PHE A 94 -8.74 -1.48 3.16
N GLY A 95 -7.56 -2.01 3.43
CA GLY A 95 -7.37 -3.46 3.37
C GLY A 95 -5.99 -3.92 3.78
N ASP A 96 -5.75 -5.22 3.66
CA ASP A 96 -4.48 -5.83 3.98
C ASP A 96 -3.47 -5.60 2.85
N ILE A 97 -2.21 -5.37 3.21
CA ILE A 97 -1.10 -5.17 2.28
C ILE A 97 -0.10 -6.31 2.47
N ALA A 98 0.32 -6.93 1.37
CA ALA A 98 1.37 -7.94 1.37
C ALA A 98 2.72 -7.32 1.02
N SER A 99 3.77 -7.71 1.75
CA SER A 99 5.15 -7.34 1.44
C SER A 99 5.99 -8.59 1.17
N GLY A 100 7.00 -8.47 0.30
CA GLY A 100 7.96 -9.54 0.02
C GLY A 100 9.07 -9.10 -0.93
N ASP A 101 10.11 -9.91 -1.06
CA ASP A 101 11.33 -9.57 -1.78
C ASP A 101 11.23 -9.75 -3.31
N GLN A 102 10.02 -9.94 -3.84
CA GLN A 102 9.80 -10.18 -5.27
C GLN A 102 8.91 -9.10 -5.88
N PHE A 103 9.35 -8.54 -7.01
CA PHE A 103 8.48 -7.73 -7.87
C PHE A 103 7.46 -8.64 -8.57
N ILE A 104 6.18 -8.48 -8.25
CA ILE A 104 5.10 -9.32 -8.78
C ILE A 104 4.64 -8.75 -10.12
N ASN A 105 4.95 -9.48 -11.20
CA ASN A 105 4.68 -9.08 -12.58
C ASN A 105 4.06 -10.20 -13.43
N SER A 106 3.41 -11.17 -12.80
CA SER A 106 2.71 -12.25 -13.51
C SER A 106 1.42 -12.65 -12.79
N ASN A 107 0.42 -13.05 -13.59
CA ASN A 107 -0.86 -13.53 -13.09
C ASN A 107 -0.72 -14.79 -12.23
N GLU A 108 0.28 -15.65 -12.52
CA GLU A 108 0.54 -16.87 -11.76
C GLU A 108 0.94 -16.52 -10.34
N LYS A 109 1.89 -15.60 -10.17
CA LYS A 109 2.36 -15.14 -8.85
C LYS A 109 1.27 -14.40 -8.09
N ARG A 110 0.54 -13.51 -8.78
CA ARG A 110 -0.63 -12.83 -8.22
C ARG A 110 -1.65 -13.83 -7.66
N ASN A 111 -2.02 -14.83 -8.47
CA ASN A 111 -2.98 -15.86 -8.08
C ASN A 111 -2.45 -16.76 -6.96
N GLU A 112 -1.15 -17.07 -6.94
CA GLU A 112 -0.51 -17.81 -5.84
C GLU A 112 -0.69 -17.03 -4.51
N ILE A 113 -0.38 -15.74 -4.48
CA ILE A 113 -0.54 -14.91 -3.28
C ILE A 113 -2.00 -14.88 -2.85
N LEU A 114 -2.93 -14.58 -3.76
CA LEU A 114 -4.37 -14.50 -3.43
C LEU A 114 -4.96 -15.84 -2.99
N SER A 115 -4.45 -16.97 -3.46
CA SER A 115 -4.90 -18.28 -3.02
C SER A 115 -4.57 -18.56 -1.55
N LEU A 116 -3.53 -17.95 -1.02
CA LEU A 116 -3.02 -18.12 0.34
C LEU A 116 -3.46 -16.98 1.27
N LEU A 117 -3.65 -15.79 0.72
CA LEU A 117 -3.96 -14.54 1.42
C LEU A 117 -5.09 -13.81 0.66
N PRO A 118 -6.34 -14.32 0.69
CA PRO A 118 -7.42 -13.86 -0.18
C PRO A 118 -7.90 -12.43 0.12
N ASP A 119 -7.63 -11.89 1.31
CA ASP A 119 -8.08 -10.55 1.72
C ASP A 119 -7.10 -9.43 1.34
N VAL A 120 -5.91 -9.79 0.81
CA VAL A 120 -4.88 -8.81 0.47
C VAL A 120 -5.30 -7.98 -0.75
N GLN A 121 -5.17 -6.66 -0.63
CA GLN A 121 -5.53 -5.72 -1.69
C GLN A 121 -4.39 -5.48 -2.68
N CYS A 122 -3.18 -5.28 -2.18
CA CYS A 122 -2.02 -4.94 -3.00
C CYS A 122 -0.73 -5.54 -2.43
N VAL A 123 0.33 -5.50 -3.24
CA VAL A 123 1.66 -6.02 -2.90
C VAL A 123 2.73 -4.97 -3.14
N GLU A 124 3.70 -4.93 -2.23
CA GLU A 124 4.87 -4.07 -2.28
C GLU A 124 6.06 -4.77 -1.59
N MET A 125 7.13 -4.06 -1.24
CA MET A 125 8.35 -4.77 -0.84
C MET A 125 8.90 -4.39 0.55
N GLU A 126 8.28 -3.47 1.32
CA GLU A 126 8.87 -2.95 2.56
C GLU A 126 7.89 -2.80 3.74
N GLY A 127 6.60 -2.63 3.46
CA GLY A 127 5.61 -2.22 4.46
C GLY A 127 5.50 -3.16 5.65
N ALA A 128 5.50 -4.48 5.44
CA ALA A 128 5.41 -5.44 6.54
C ALA A 128 6.69 -5.46 7.40
N ALA A 129 7.87 -5.19 6.82
CA ALA A 129 9.10 -5.07 7.59
C ALA A 129 9.09 -3.80 8.46
N VAL A 130 8.62 -2.68 7.91
CA VAL A 130 8.39 -1.44 8.68
C VAL A 130 7.39 -1.68 9.81
N ALA A 131 6.27 -2.35 9.52
CA ALA A 131 5.24 -2.68 10.51
C ALA A 131 5.78 -3.56 11.64
N GLN A 132 6.61 -4.56 11.33
CA GLN A 132 7.25 -5.40 12.33
C GLN A 132 8.14 -4.58 13.28
N VAL A 133 8.99 -3.70 12.73
CA VAL A 133 9.84 -2.84 13.55
C VAL A 133 8.99 -1.92 14.42
N CYS A 134 7.94 -1.31 13.88
CA CYS A 134 7.03 -0.46 14.65
C CYS A 134 6.38 -1.22 15.80
N LEU A 135 5.92 -2.46 15.55
CA LEU A 135 5.35 -3.33 16.59
C LEU A 135 6.36 -3.63 17.71
N GLU A 136 7.61 -3.96 17.35
CA GLU A 136 8.65 -4.30 18.34
C GLU A 136 9.08 -3.11 19.20
N PHE A 137 8.93 -1.89 18.68
CA PHE A 137 9.28 -0.65 19.37
C PHE A 137 8.09 0.16 19.90
N ASP A 138 6.89 -0.43 19.86
CA ASP A 138 5.64 0.22 20.33
C ASP A 138 5.38 1.59 19.66
N VAL A 139 5.65 1.69 18.35
CA VAL A 139 5.42 2.90 17.54
C VAL A 139 4.13 2.75 16.75
N PRO A 140 3.11 3.59 16.98
CA PRO A 140 1.92 3.63 16.13
C PRO A 140 2.31 3.91 14.69
N PHE A 141 1.69 3.20 13.73
CA PHE A 141 2.00 3.37 12.32
C PHE A 141 0.79 3.17 11.41
N THR A 142 0.86 3.75 10.21
CA THR A 142 -0.01 3.41 9.08
C THR A 142 0.79 3.36 7.78
N VAL A 143 0.36 2.52 6.86
CA VAL A 143 0.97 2.38 5.53
C VAL A 143 -0.04 2.81 4.46
N ILE A 144 0.39 3.68 3.55
CA ILE A 144 -0.43 4.20 2.46
C ILE A 144 0.26 3.83 1.15
N ARG A 145 -0.50 3.23 0.24
CA ARG A 145 0.03 2.82 -1.07
C ARG A 145 -0.83 3.39 -2.20
N THR A 146 -0.17 3.98 -3.19
CA THR A 146 -0.80 4.35 -4.46
C THR A 146 -0.57 3.20 -5.45
N ILE A 147 -1.62 2.72 -6.09
CA ILE A 147 -1.51 1.66 -7.07
C ILE A 147 -0.81 2.18 -8.31
N SER A 148 0.35 1.63 -8.61
CA SER A 148 1.19 1.98 -9.76
C SER A 148 0.99 1.09 -10.97
N ASP A 149 0.55 -0.14 -10.74
CA ASP A 149 0.41 -1.19 -11.75
C ASP A 149 -0.58 -2.27 -11.29
N THR A 150 -0.94 -3.16 -12.20
CA THR A 150 -1.91 -4.24 -11.95
C THR A 150 -1.25 -5.58 -11.59
N ALA A 151 0.03 -5.56 -11.19
CA ALA A 151 0.82 -6.74 -10.83
C ALA A 151 0.76 -7.86 -11.91
N ASP A 152 0.69 -7.47 -13.19
CA ASP A 152 0.63 -8.33 -14.35
C ASP A 152 1.78 -8.07 -15.34
N HIS A 153 1.72 -8.67 -16.53
CA HIS A 153 2.77 -8.53 -17.56
C HIS A 153 3.02 -7.08 -18.04
N ASN A 154 2.09 -6.15 -17.83
CA ASN A 154 2.21 -4.74 -18.22
C ASN A 154 2.79 -3.85 -17.11
N ALA A 155 2.93 -4.36 -15.88
CA ALA A 155 3.36 -3.65 -14.69
C ALA A 155 4.65 -2.81 -14.88
N ARG A 156 5.55 -3.26 -15.76
CA ARG A 156 6.87 -2.65 -15.94
C ARG A 156 6.88 -1.40 -16.84
N ILE A 157 5.88 -1.23 -17.70
CA ILE A 157 5.91 -0.20 -18.75
C ILE A 157 5.58 1.18 -18.19
N ASP A 158 4.65 1.26 -17.26
CA ASP A 158 4.12 2.52 -16.74
C ASP A 158 4.73 2.93 -15.39
N PHE A 159 5.38 2.00 -14.68
CA PHE A 159 5.89 2.19 -13.33
C PHE A 159 6.82 3.42 -13.19
N ASN A 160 7.86 3.52 -14.03
CA ASN A 160 8.82 4.62 -13.91
C ASN A 160 8.17 6.00 -14.19
N LYS A 161 7.29 6.08 -15.20
CA LYS A 161 6.57 7.30 -15.52
C LYS A 161 5.60 7.66 -14.40
N PHE A 162 4.87 6.69 -13.89
CA PHE A 162 3.94 6.86 -12.78
C PHE A 162 4.62 7.40 -11.52
N ILE A 163 5.78 6.85 -11.14
CA ILE A 163 6.55 7.31 -9.97
C ILE A 163 6.88 8.80 -10.08
N VAL A 164 7.38 9.22 -11.22
CA VAL A 164 7.84 10.61 -11.41
C VAL A 164 6.67 11.58 -11.48
N GLU A 165 5.62 11.25 -12.23
CA GLU A 165 4.55 12.16 -12.55
C GLU A 165 3.38 12.14 -11.56
N VAL A 166 3.14 11.00 -10.88
CA VAL A 166 1.96 10.81 -10.02
C VAL A 166 2.34 10.54 -8.57
N ALA A 167 3.11 9.48 -8.30
CA ALA A 167 3.32 8.99 -6.93
C ALA A 167 3.96 10.03 -6.00
N ASN A 168 4.94 10.79 -6.49
CA ASN A 168 5.58 11.85 -5.71
C ASN A 168 4.60 12.98 -5.35
N ALA A 169 3.72 13.35 -6.29
CA ALA A 169 2.72 14.39 -6.07
C ALA A 169 1.65 13.94 -5.09
N TYR A 170 1.16 12.69 -5.23
CA TYR A 170 0.21 12.08 -4.29
C TYR A 170 0.78 12.02 -2.88
N SER A 171 1.99 11.49 -2.72
CA SER A 171 2.65 11.37 -1.41
C SER A 171 2.75 12.72 -0.72
N ARG A 172 3.20 13.75 -1.44
CA ARG A 172 3.30 15.11 -0.90
C ARG A 172 1.93 15.68 -0.52
N ALA A 173 0.92 15.51 -1.36
CA ALA A 173 -0.43 16.03 -1.11
C ALA A 173 -1.05 15.35 0.12
N ILE A 174 -0.97 14.01 0.21
CA ILE A 174 -1.53 13.22 1.31
C ILE A 174 -0.89 13.60 2.63
N ILE A 175 0.46 13.60 2.72
CA ILE A 175 1.16 13.99 3.96
C ILE A 175 0.82 15.43 4.35
N SER A 176 0.80 16.36 3.38
CA SER A 176 0.44 17.76 3.68
C SER A 176 -0.98 17.91 4.20
N GLU A 177 -1.95 17.16 3.67
CA GLU A 177 -3.33 17.18 4.14
C GLU A 177 -3.47 16.50 5.51
N MET A 178 -2.77 15.37 5.77
CA MET A 178 -2.72 14.74 7.09
C MET A 178 -2.21 15.72 8.16
N LEU A 179 -1.11 16.42 7.89
CA LEU A 179 -0.52 17.42 8.81
C LEU A 179 -1.44 18.64 9.06
N ARG A 180 -2.40 18.91 8.17
CA ARG A 180 -3.41 19.97 8.39
C ARG A 180 -4.57 19.51 9.26
N LEU A 181 -4.77 18.21 9.39
CA LEU A 181 -5.87 17.62 10.15
C LEU A 181 -5.49 17.29 11.61
N ILE A 182 -4.19 17.35 11.94
CA ILE A 182 -3.65 17.26 13.30
C ILE A 182 -3.70 18.63 13.96
#